data_ed71a93ac353e13293ec62cba366a87f
#
_entry.id   ed71a93ac353e13293ec62cba366a87f
#
_cell.length_a   1.000
_cell.length_b   1.000
_cell.length_c   1.000
_cell.angle_alpha   90.00
_cell.angle_beta   90.00
_cell.angle_gamma   90.00
#
_symmetry.space_group_name_H-M   'P 1'
#
loop_
_entity.id
_entity.type
_entity.pdbx_description
1 polymer ?
#
loop_
_entity_poly.entity_id
_entity_poly.type
_entity_poly.pdbx_seq_one_letter_code
_entity_poly.pdbx_strand_id
1 'polypeptide(L)'
;MENNMENKNIWSQEQVESYLKSIQVNVPLDAEYIYDVYEMANEFIGYVDKENEQIEVKEINQFELLLYCSGEYYYSVSQLNEEGIKKFQENETYPSSMASVAADKYLSLSIFNHVEKKLGNRFLPQASSLNIYLNFMLNIVKGYKKNDPQSSLISDLLMKSLTISRSILEQLLNGYETEAYSSWRTLHECECTLILLDKYGDRLINKYLRHMNFGLAFNNTIPDKEQQDKIFYEMKEEMRGYGLKSKDIRKYIEYGWLYEIVPEEEKESFKLNFR
;
A
#
# COMPACT_ATOMS: atom_id res chain seq x y z
N MET A 1 1.09 48.07 -12.44
CA MET A 1 0.14 47.95 -11.30
C MET A 1 0.72 46.85 -10.41
N GLU A 2 1.41 47.29 -9.37
CA GLU A 2 1.97 46.38 -8.36
C GLU A 2 0.76 45.92 -7.51
N ASN A 3 0.29 44.69 -7.78
CA ASN A 3 -0.57 44.00 -6.85
C ASN A 3 0.34 43.36 -5.77
N ASN A 4 0.58 44.13 -4.71
CA ASN A 4 0.99 43.62 -3.44
C ASN A 4 -0.10 42.64 -2.96
N MET A 5 0.02 41.35 -3.27
CA MET A 5 -0.55 40.30 -2.42
C MET A 5 0.27 40.32 -1.12
N GLU A 6 -0.07 41.21 -0.22
CA GLU A 6 0.29 41.01 1.19
C GLU A 6 -0.33 39.66 1.58
N ASN A 7 0.54 38.69 1.85
CA ASN A 7 0.18 37.39 2.42
C ASN A 7 -0.46 37.60 3.80
N LYS A 8 -1.79 37.91 3.81
CA LYS A 8 -2.52 38.38 4.99
C LYS A 8 -2.69 37.36 6.11
N ASN A 9 -2.15 36.12 5.97
CA ASN A 9 -2.39 35.04 6.94
C ASN A 9 -1.15 34.19 7.28
N ILE A 10 0.07 34.64 6.98
CA ILE A 10 1.28 33.95 7.43
C ILE A 10 1.37 34.04 8.94
N TRP A 11 1.55 32.92 9.62
CA TRP A 11 1.72 32.88 11.07
C TRP A 11 3.05 33.54 11.47
N SER A 12 3.02 34.29 12.58
CA SER A 12 4.25 34.81 13.16
C SER A 12 5.08 33.71 13.81
N GLN A 13 6.37 33.95 14.00
CA GLN A 13 7.27 33.03 14.69
C GLN A 13 6.72 32.60 16.06
N GLU A 14 6.14 33.53 16.84
CA GLU A 14 5.52 33.23 18.14
C GLU A 14 4.33 32.26 18.02
N GLN A 15 3.51 32.38 16.97
CA GLN A 15 2.38 31.48 16.72
C GLN A 15 2.87 30.09 16.33
N VAL A 16 3.90 30.00 15.48
CA VAL A 16 4.54 28.74 15.10
C VAL A 16 5.15 28.06 16.33
N GLU A 17 5.91 28.80 17.13
CA GLU A 17 6.52 28.27 18.36
C GLU A 17 5.47 27.77 19.37
N SER A 18 4.39 28.53 19.57
CA SER A 18 3.28 28.12 20.44
C SER A 18 2.61 26.85 19.96
N TYR A 19 2.42 26.72 18.66
CA TYR A 19 1.84 25.52 18.06
C TYR A 19 2.77 24.31 18.22
N LEU A 20 4.06 24.44 17.88
CA LEU A 20 5.03 23.36 17.97
C LEU A 20 5.20 22.84 19.42
N LYS A 21 5.09 23.71 20.41
CA LYS A 21 5.07 23.32 21.84
C LYS A 21 3.85 22.47 22.21
N SER A 22 2.75 22.57 21.47
CA SER A 22 1.56 21.74 21.69
C SER A 22 1.69 20.33 21.13
N ILE A 23 2.65 20.09 20.23
CA ILE A 23 2.88 18.79 19.60
C ILE A 23 3.77 17.95 20.49
N GLN A 24 3.29 16.78 20.93
CA GLN A 24 4.08 15.83 21.70
C GLN A 24 4.80 14.87 20.76
N VAL A 25 6.09 15.09 20.55
CA VAL A 25 6.97 14.20 19.78
C VAL A 25 8.23 13.84 20.58
N ASN A 26 8.85 12.71 20.24
CA ASN A 26 10.02 12.20 20.96
C ASN A 26 11.33 12.95 20.65
N VAL A 27 11.32 13.83 19.66
CA VAL A 27 12.47 14.62 19.23
C VAL A 27 12.14 16.10 19.40
N PRO A 28 13.03 16.92 19.97
CA PRO A 28 12.81 18.37 20.06
C PRO A 28 12.61 18.98 18.68
N LEU A 29 11.50 19.72 18.51
CA LEU A 29 11.26 20.52 17.31
C LEU A 29 11.92 21.88 17.51
N ASP A 30 12.85 22.22 16.59
CA ASP A 30 13.47 23.54 16.56
C ASP A 30 12.51 24.52 15.88
N ALA A 31 11.89 25.39 16.68
CA ALA A 31 10.87 26.31 16.20
C ALA A 31 11.42 27.40 15.26
N GLU A 32 12.66 27.87 15.48
CA GLU A 32 13.31 28.86 14.63
C GLU A 32 13.61 28.27 13.26
N TYR A 33 14.24 27.10 13.24
CA TYR A 33 14.56 26.38 12.01
C TYR A 33 13.31 26.01 11.21
N ILE A 34 12.26 25.53 11.88
CA ILE A 34 10.98 25.17 11.22
C ILE A 34 10.28 26.42 10.70
N TYR A 35 10.40 27.55 11.39
CA TYR A 35 9.86 28.81 10.93
C TYR A 35 10.51 29.28 9.64
N ASP A 36 11.83 29.19 9.52
CA ASP A 36 12.55 29.53 8.28
C ASP A 36 12.09 28.64 7.12
N VAL A 37 11.94 27.34 7.35
CA VAL A 37 11.42 26.39 6.34
C VAL A 37 9.99 26.78 5.92
N TYR A 38 9.16 27.16 6.88
CA TYR A 38 7.78 27.55 6.65
C TYR A 38 7.63 28.87 5.86
N GLU A 39 8.47 29.90 6.16
CA GLU A 39 8.52 31.13 5.37
C GLU A 39 8.91 30.85 3.91
N MET A 40 9.99 30.11 3.71
CA MET A 40 10.44 29.71 2.37
C MET A 40 9.39 28.89 1.61
N ALA A 41 8.66 28.00 2.31
CA ALA A 41 7.59 27.22 1.68
C ALA A 41 6.42 28.11 1.21
N ASN A 42 6.04 29.11 2.01
CA ASN A 42 5.04 30.11 1.59
C ASN A 42 5.51 30.90 0.35
N GLU A 43 6.78 31.30 0.31
CA GLU A 43 7.35 31.98 -0.85
C GLU A 43 7.31 31.11 -2.11
N PHE A 44 7.70 29.83 -2.02
CA PHE A 44 7.63 28.89 -3.13
C PHE A 44 6.20 28.69 -3.64
N ILE A 45 5.22 28.54 -2.76
CA ILE A 45 3.80 28.45 -3.16
C ILE A 45 3.36 29.72 -3.87
N GLY A 46 3.69 30.89 -3.32
CA GLY A 46 3.37 32.18 -3.94
C GLY A 46 4.05 32.39 -5.30
N TYR A 47 5.24 31.84 -5.51
CA TYR A 47 5.93 31.85 -6.79
C TYR A 47 5.20 30.95 -7.82
N VAL A 48 4.86 29.71 -7.43
CA VAL A 48 4.13 28.76 -8.29
C VAL A 48 2.76 29.32 -8.71
N ASP A 49 2.04 29.95 -7.79
CA ASP A 49 0.74 30.59 -8.07
C ASP A 49 0.85 31.73 -9.10
N LYS A 50 1.93 32.51 -9.06
CA LYS A 50 2.18 33.60 -10.02
C LYS A 50 2.59 33.12 -11.40
N GLU A 51 3.42 32.10 -11.46
CA GLU A 51 4.02 31.60 -12.72
C GLU A 51 3.14 30.57 -13.44
N ASN A 52 2.12 30.03 -12.78
CA ASN A 52 1.30 28.96 -13.33
C ASN A 52 -0.17 29.32 -13.37
N GLU A 53 -0.65 29.79 -14.54
CA GLU A 53 -2.05 30.15 -14.75
C GLU A 53 -3.06 29.00 -14.54
N GLN A 54 -2.58 27.75 -14.46
CA GLN A 54 -3.44 26.56 -14.27
C GLN A 54 -3.63 26.22 -12.79
N ILE A 55 -2.83 26.79 -11.89
CA ILE A 55 -2.89 26.56 -10.46
C ILE A 55 -3.36 27.85 -9.79
N GLU A 56 -4.58 27.87 -9.29
CA GLU A 56 -5.12 28.98 -8.50
C GLU A 56 -5.11 28.58 -7.02
N VAL A 57 -4.17 29.15 -6.25
CA VAL A 57 -4.14 28.97 -4.79
C VAL A 57 -4.92 30.10 -4.14
N LYS A 58 -6.23 29.90 -3.90
CA LYS A 58 -7.12 30.91 -3.34
C LYS A 58 -6.75 31.35 -1.93
N GLU A 59 -6.35 30.40 -1.08
CA GLU A 59 -5.97 30.63 0.31
C GLU A 59 -5.08 29.49 0.77
N ILE A 60 -3.93 29.81 1.38
CA ILE A 60 -3.03 28.81 1.94
C ILE A 60 -3.53 28.46 3.35
N ASN A 61 -3.82 27.19 3.59
CA ASN A 61 -4.06 26.68 4.93
C ASN A 61 -2.73 26.60 5.69
N GLN A 62 -2.43 27.65 6.45
CA GLN A 62 -1.16 27.83 7.14
C GLN A 62 -0.87 26.72 8.16
N PHE A 63 -1.91 26.19 8.82
CA PHE A 63 -1.79 25.07 9.71
C PHE A 63 -1.32 23.79 9.00
N GLU A 64 -1.90 23.49 7.85
CA GLU A 64 -1.55 22.32 7.06
C GLU A 64 -0.14 22.44 6.48
N LEU A 65 0.23 23.62 5.96
CA LEU A 65 1.58 23.88 5.48
C LEU A 65 2.63 23.69 6.60
N LEU A 66 2.36 24.24 7.79
CA LEU A 66 3.25 24.08 8.94
C LEU A 66 3.39 22.62 9.37
N LEU A 67 2.34 21.80 9.25
CA LEU A 67 2.43 20.36 9.49
C LEU A 67 3.40 19.67 8.52
N TYR A 68 3.38 20.03 7.24
CA TYR A 68 4.34 19.48 6.27
C TYR A 68 5.76 19.90 6.59
N CYS A 69 5.99 21.20 6.89
CA CYS A 69 7.31 21.69 7.26
C CYS A 69 7.86 20.99 8.51
N SER A 70 7.02 20.87 9.54
CA SER A 70 7.38 20.18 10.79
C SER A 70 7.66 18.70 10.59
N GLY A 71 6.88 18.06 9.71
CA GLY A 71 7.04 16.65 9.33
C GLY A 71 8.35 16.39 8.60
N GLU A 72 8.74 17.27 7.66
CA GLU A 72 10.02 17.17 6.95
C GLU A 72 11.21 17.31 7.90
N TYR A 73 11.15 18.30 8.81
CA TYR A 73 12.17 18.46 9.83
C TYR A 73 12.25 17.22 10.72
N TYR A 74 11.14 16.79 11.31
CA TYR A 74 11.09 15.61 12.19
C TYR A 74 11.64 14.36 11.50
N TYR A 75 11.22 14.09 10.27
CA TYR A 75 11.69 12.94 9.49
C TYR A 75 13.21 12.98 9.29
N SER A 76 13.74 14.16 9.00
CA SER A 76 15.17 14.36 8.74
C SER A 76 16.03 14.17 9.99
N VAL A 77 15.53 14.56 11.18
CA VAL A 77 16.33 14.52 12.43
C VAL A 77 16.02 13.34 13.35
N SER A 78 14.92 12.62 13.15
CA SER A 78 14.42 11.59 14.07
C SER A 78 15.39 10.42 14.31
N GLN A 79 16.34 10.19 13.41
CA GLN A 79 17.35 9.12 13.51
C GLN A 79 18.74 9.67 13.89
N LEU A 80 18.88 10.98 14.10
CA LEU A 80 20.13 11.63 14.40
C LEU A 80 20.31 11.79 15.93
N ASN A 81 21.56 11.75 16.39
CA ASN A 81 21.91 12.17 17.74
C ASN A 81 22.09 13.71 17.78
N GLU A 82 22.28 14.26 18.96
CA GLU A 82 22.40 15.72 19.16
C GLU A 82 23.50 16.38 18.30
N GLU A 83 24.63 15.71 18.10
CA GLU A 83 25.72 16.22 17.25
C GLU A 83 25.30 16.17 15.76
N GLY A 84 24.58 15.13 15.35
CA GLY A 84 24.04 14.99 14.01
C GLY A 84 22.99 16.07 13.70
N ILE A 85 22.12 16.39 14.67
CA ILE A 85 21.13 17.48 14.54
C ILE A 85 21.80 18.82 14.35
N LYS A 86 22.84 19.14 15.16
CA LYS A 86 23.61 20.38 14.98
C LYS A 86 24.24 20.50 13.61
N LYS A 87 24.92 19.44 13.14
CA LYS A 87 25.51 19.41 11.78
C LYS A 87 24.46 19.55 10.70
N PHE A 88 23.27 18.98 10.90
CA PHE A 88 22.16 19.13 9.99
C PHE A 88 21.68 20.58 9.91
N GLN A 89 21.52 21.24 11.04
CA GLN A 89 21.08 22.64 11.12
C GLN A 89 22.12 23.66 10.61
N GLU A 90 23.40 23.33 10.65
CA GLU A 90 24.49 24.17 10.09
C GLU A 90 24.50 24.16 8.55
N ASN A 91 23.75 23.29 7.89
CA ASN A 91 23.75 23.20 6.43
C ASN A 91 22.72 24.18 5.82
N GLU A 92 23.23 25.24 5.20
CA GLU A 92 22.44 26.34 4.63
C GLU A 92 21.50 25.91 3.47
N THR A 93 21.71 24.73 2.87
CA THR A 93 20.87 24.27 1.74
C THR A 93 19.67 23.46 2.18
N TYR A 94 19.67 22.89 3.38
CA TYR A 94 18.61 22.02 3.85
C TYR A 94 17.28 22.74 4.08
N PRO A 95 17.22 23.96 4.67
CA PRO A 95 15.95 24.67 4.85
C PRO A 95 15.22 24.87 3.50
N SER A 96 15.92 25.34 2.47
CA SER A 96 15.35 25.54 1.15
C SER A 96 14.86 24.24 0.49
N SER A 97 15.65 23.15 0.64
CA SER A 97 15.24 21.83 0.12
C SER A 97 13.99 21.32 0.81
N MET A 98 13.91 21.42 2.14
CA MET A 98 12.75 21.01 2.91
C MET A 98 11.52 21.86 2.60
N ALA A 99 11.71 23.17 2.44
CA ALA A 99 10.66 24.11 2.05
C ALA A 99 10.06 23.76 0.67
N SER A 100 10.94 23.43 -0.29
CA SER A 100 10.50 22.99 -1.63
C SER A 100 9.67 21.70 -1.55
N VAL A 101 10.11 20.69 -0.79
CA VAL A 101 9.38 19.43 -0.61
C VAL A 101 8.06 19.66 0.12
N ALA A 102 8.03 20.48 1.16
CA ALA A 102 6.81 20.81 1.89
C ALA A 102 5.80 21.55 1.03
N ALA A 103 6.26 22.52 0.22
CA ALA A 103 5.44 23.26 -0.72
C ALA A 103 4.87 22.34 -1.82
N ASP A 104 5.69 21.46 -2.40
CA ASP A 104 5.26 20.49 -3.41
C ASP A 104 4.20 19.51 -2.84
N LYS A 105 4.42 19.00 -1.64
CA LYS A 105 3.43 18.17 -0.93
C LYS A 105 2.13 18.93 -0.68
N TYR A 106 2.21 20.17 -0.22
CA TYR A 106 1.04 20.99 0.03
C TYR A 106 0.24 21.21 -1.26
N LEU A 107 0.89 21.64 -2.35
CA LEU A 107 0.25 21.89 -3.64
C LEU A 107 -0.36 20.60 -4.22
N SER A 108 0.38 19.52 -4.22
CA SER A 108 -0.08 18.22 -4.70
C SER A 108 -1.31 17.74 -3.93
N LEU A 109 -1.30 17.84 -2.61
CA LEU A 109 -2.39 17.39 -1.74
C LEU A 109 -3.58 18.37 -1.75
N SER A 110 -3.39 19.68 -1.90
CA SER A 110 -4.52 20.62 -2.00
C SER A 110 -5.28 20.46 -3.32
N ILE A 111 -4.59 20.13 -4.41
CA ILE A 111 -5.23 19.78 -5.68
C ILE A 111 -5.91 18.40 -5.57
N PHE A 112 -5.23 17.41 -5.00
CA PHE A 112 -5.77 16.06 -4.75
C PHE A 112 -6.92 16.08 -3.73
N ASN A 113 -6.79 16.83 -2.62
CA ASN A 113 -7.83 16.95 -1.61
C ASN A 113 -9.17 17.45 -2.17
N HIS A 114 -9.18 18.17 -3.28
CA HIS A 114 -10.43 18.59 -3.90
C HIS A 114 -11.14 17.40 -4.58
N VAL A 115 -10.39 16.49 -5.18
CA VAL A 115 -10.90 15.24 -5.77
C VAL A 115 -11.18 14.22 -4.67
N GLU A 116 -10.27 14.02 -3.74
CA GLU A 116 -10.44 13.14 -2.58
C GLU A 116 -11.60 13.56 -1.67
N LYS A 117 -11.79 14.85 -1.39
CA LYS A 117 -12.96 15.33 -0.64
C LYS A 117 -14.28 15.01 -1.34
N LYS A 118 -14.34 15.10 -2.66
CA LYS A 118 -15.57 14.72 -3.40
C LYS A 118 -15.82 13.22 -3.35
N LEU A 119 -14.79 12.39 -3.54
CA LEU A 119 -14.89 10.93 -3.51
C LEU A 119 -15.00 10.41 -2.08
N GLY A 120 -14.16 10.94 -1.17
CA GLY A 120 -14.17 10.60 0.25
C GLY A 120 -15.51 10.94 0.92
N ASN A 121 -16.10 12.11 0.67
CA ASN A 121 -17.40 12.47 1.22
C ASN A 121 -18.53 11.57 0.72
N ARG A 122 -18.45 11.06 -0.51
CA ARG A 122 -19.44 10.12 -1.06
C ARG A 122 -19.42 8.77 -0.40
N PHE A 123 -18.24 8.24 -0.08
CA PHE A 123 -18.03 6.87 0.41
C PHE A 123 -17.48 6.81 1.85
N LEU A 124 -17.28 7.96 2.50
CA LEU A 124 -16.63 8.02 3.81
C LEU A 124 -17.24 7.09 4.88
N PRO A 125 -18.56 6.99 5.04
CA PRO A 125 -19.14 6.10 6.05
C PRO A 125 -18.81 4.63 5.77
N GLN A 126 -18.91 4.20 4.50
CA GLN A 126 -18.62 2.83 4.07
C GLN A 126 -17.12 2.53 4.17
N ALA A 127 -16.28 3.46 3.71
CA ALA A 127 -14.83 3.35 3.76
C ALA A 127 -14.32 3.28 5.21
N SER A 128 -14.86 4.11 6.10
CA SER A 128 -14.49 4.10 7.52
C SER A 128 -14.88 2.78 8.20
N SER A 129 -16.10 2.31 7.98
CA SER A 129 -16.59 1.04 8.53
C SER A 129 -15.75 -0.13 8.03
N LEU A 130 -15.46 -0.18 6.73
CA LEU A 130 -14.63 -1.22 6.14
C LEU A 130 -13.19 -1.17 6.67
N ASN A 131 -12.61 0.02 6.80
CA ASN A 131 -11.24 0.16 7.32
C ASN A 131 -11.13 -0.32 8.78
N ILE A 132 -12.12 0.00 9.63
CA ILE A 132 -12.18 -0.50 11.01
C ILE A 132 -12.25 -2.04 11.01
N TYR A 133 -13.13 -2.61 10.19
CA TYR A 133 -13.27 -4.06 10.06
C TYR A 133 -11.97 -4.73 9.59
N LEU A 134 -11.33 -4.21 8.55
CA LEU A 134 -10.08 -4.75 8.02
C LEU A 134 -8.95 -4.69 9.05
N ASN A 135 -8.83 -3.60 9.81
CA ASN A 135 -7.84 -3.48 10.88
C ASN A 135 -8.09 -4.47 12.02
N PHE A 136 -9.36 -4.67 12.40
CA PHE A 136 -9.74 -5.66 13.39
C PHE A 136 -9.37 -7.08 12.94
N MET A 137 -9.72 -7.46 11.71
CA MET A 137 -9.40 -8.77 11.14
C MET A 137 -7.89 -8.99 11.01
N LEU A 138 -7.14 -7.97 10.57
CA LEU A 138 -5.68 -8.03 10.51
C LEU A 138 -5.05 -8.33 11.87
N ASN A 139 -5.56 -7.72 12.94
CA ASN A 139 -5.06 -7.98 14.29
C ASN A 139 -5.33 -9.42 14.75
N ILE A 140 -6.52 -9.96 14.42
CA ILE A 140 -6.84 -11.37 14.71
C ILE A 140 -5.88 -12.30 13.97
N VAL A 141 -5.71 -12.11 12.65
CA VAL A 141 -4.86 -13.00 11.84
C VAL A 141 -3.39 -12.90 12.25
N LYS A 142 -2.89 -11.70 12.59
CA LYS A 142 -1.51 -11.52 13.13
C LYS A 142 -1.29 -12.24 14.46
N GLY A 143 -2.31 -12.30 15.30
CA GLY A 143 -2.26 -13.00 16.59
C GLY A 143 -2.36 -14.52 16.48
N TYR A 144 -2.72 -15.05 15.31
CA TYR A 144 -2.88 -16.49 15.11
C TYR A 144 -1.53 -17.20 15.04
N LYS A 145 -1.37 -18.25 15.87
CA LYS A 145 -0.14 -19.04 15.90
C LYS A 145 -0.13 -20.05 14.74
N LYS A 146 0.86 -19.94 13.89
CA LYS A 146 1.10 -20.85 12.76
C LYS A 146 1.88 -22.06 13.27
N ASN A 147 1.20 -23.13 13.65
CA ASN A 147 1.84 -24.32 14.23
C ASN A 147 2.17 -25.41 13.20
N ASP A 148 1.60 -25.32 12.00
CA ASP A 148 1.74 -26.31 10.93
C ASP A 148 1.62 -25.62 9.55
N PRO A 149 2.07 -26.31 8.45
CA PRO A 149 2.01 -25.74 7.10
C PRO A 149 0.60 -25.37 6.61
N GLN A 150 -0.43 -26.08 7.08
CA GLN A 150 -1.82 -25.86 6.68
C GLN A 150 -2.34 -24.57 7.31
N SER A 151 -2.16 -24.41 8.62
CA SER A 151 -2.49 -23.17 9.35
C SER A 151 -1.73 -21.97 8.78
N SER A 152 -0.47 -22.16 8.40
CA SER A 152 0.34 -21.14 7.75
C SER A 152 -0.25 -20.73 6.41
N LEU A 153 -0.64 -21.67 5.56
CA LEU A 153 -1.25 -21.40 4.26
C LEU A 153 -2.54 -20.60 4.40
N ILE A 154 -3.45 -21.03 5.26
CA ILE A 154 -4.73 -20.33 5.47
C ILE A 154 -4.50 -18.91 5.99
N SER A 155 -3.60 -18.75 6.97
CA SER A 155 -3.22 -17.44 7.48
C SER A 155 -2.63 -16.53 6.39
N ASP A 156 -1.77 -17.06 5.53
CA ASP A 156 -1.14 -16.28 4.46
C ASP A 156 -2.15 -15.87 3.38
N LEU A 157 -3.10 -16.75 3.03
CA LEU A 157 -4.20 -16.43 2.12
C LEU A 157 -5.14 -15.37 2.70
N LEU A 158 -5.46 -15.45 4.00
CA LEU A 158 -6.25 -14.43 4.70
C LEU A 158 -5.51 -13.09 4.73
N MET A 159 -4.22 -13.08 5.08
CA MET A 159 -3.40 -11.87 5.07
C MET A 159 -3.33 -11.22 3.68
N LYS A 160 -3.16 -12.05 2.64
CA LYS A 160 -3.20 -11.59 1.24
C LYS A 160 -4.56 -10.96 0.91
N SER A 161 -5.66 -11.62 1.27
CA SER A 161 -7.03 -11.12 1.02
C SER A 161 -7.27 -9.78 1.72
N LEU A 162 -6.87 -9.63 2.98
CA LEU A 162 -7.00 -8.38 3.74
C LEU A 162 -6.14 -7.26 3.15
N THR A 163 -4.93 -7.58 2.66
CA THR A 163 -4.05 -6.62 1.99
C THR A 163 -4.65 -6.13 0.68
N ILE A 164 -5.19 -7.04 -0.14
CA ILE A 164 -5.88 -6.68 -1.39
C ILE A 164 -7.12 -5.82 -1.10
N SER A 165 -7.90 -6.16 -0.06
CA SER A 165 -9.09 -5.38 0.34
C SER A 165 -8.72 -3.94 0.73
N ARG A 166 -7.60 -3.73 1.44
CA ARG A 166 -7.08 -2.37 1.73
C ARG A 166 -6.67 -1.65 0.47
N SER A 167 -5.95 -2.33 -0.43
CA SER A 167 -5.56 -1.73 -1.72
C SER A 167 -6.77 -1.31 -2.55
N ILE A 168 -7.83 -2.13 -2.61
CA ILE A 168 -9.08 -1.77 -3.28
C ILE A 168 -9.69 -0.50 -2.67
N LEU A 169 -9.74 -0.42 -1.33
CA LEU A 169 -10.26 0.74 -0.64
C LEU A 169 -9.48 2.02 -0.99
N GLU A 170 -8.16 1.94 -0.94
CA GLU A 170 -7.28 3.05 -1.30
C GLU A 170 -7.44 3.47 -2.77
N GLN A 171 -7.51 2.50 -3.69
CA GLN A 171 -7.74 2.76 -5.11
C GLN A 171 -9.08 3.45 -5.37
N LEU A 172 -10.16 3.00 -4.70
CA LEU A 172 -11.48 3.63 -4.83
C LEU A 172 -11.51 5.06 -4.28
N LEU A 173 -10.86 5.30 -3.14
CA LEU A 173 -10.78 6.63 -2.53
C LEU A 173 -9.99 7.61 -3.40
N ASN A 174 -9.02 7.12 -4.17
CA ASN A 174 -8.20 7.90 -5.09
C ASN A 174 -8.75 7.94 -6.53
N GLY A 175 -9.95 7.39 -6.79
CA GLY A 175 -10.59 7.44 -8.11
C GLY A 175 -10.09 6.42 -9.12
N TYR A 176 -9.27 5.44 -8.71
CA TYR A 176 -8.77 4.36 -9.57
C TYR A 176 -9.76 3.18 -9.61
N GLU A 177 -10.98 3.43 -10.11
CA GLU A 177 -12.05 2.41 -10.10
C GLU A 177 -11.72 1.18 -10.94
N THR A 178 -11.06 1.36 -12.09
CA THR A 178 -10.67 0.26 -12.99
C THR A 178 -9.66 -0.68 -12.34
N GLU A 179 -8.66 -0.12 -11.67
CA GLU A 179 -7.62 -0.83 -10.93
C GLU A 179 -8.21 -1.53 -9.70
N ALA A 180 -9.12 -0.85 -8.99
CA ALA A 180 -9.87 -1.42 -7.89
C ALA A 180 -10.69 -2.65 -8.32
N TYR A 181 -11.34 -2.57 -9.49
CA TYR A 181 -12.10 -3.69 -10.05
C TYR A 181 -11.20 -4.89 -10.42
N SER A 182 -10.03 -4.63 -10.97
CA SER A 182 -9.02 -5.67 -11.26
C SER A 182 -8.52 -6.33 -9.98
N SER A 183 -8.26 -5.55 -8.95
CA SER A 183 -7.86 -6.04 -7.62
C SER A 183 -8.98 -6.83 -6.94
N TRP A 184 -10.24 -6.40 -7.08
CA TRP A 184 -11.40 -7.11 -6.57
C TRP A 184 -11.54 -8.50 -7.16
N ARG A 185 -11.26 -8.66 -8.46
CA ARG A 185 -11.25 -9.98 -9.10
C ARG A 185 -10.27 -10.94 -8.43
N THR A 186 -9.05 -10.46 -8.14
CA THR A 186 -8.04 -11.25 -7.43
C THR A 186 -8.48 -11.59 -6.00
N LEU A 187 -9.17 -10.65 -5.32
CA LEU A 187 -9.75 -10.90 -4.00
C LEU A 187 -10.80 -12.01 -4.05
N HIS A 188 -11.67 -11.99 -5.06
CA HIS A 188 -12.69 -13.02 -5.24
C HIS A 188 -12.08 -14.40 -5.52
N GLU A 189 -10.99 -14.47 -6.30
CA GLU A 189 -10.24 -15.73 -6.48
C GLU A 189 -9.66 -16.25 -5.16
N CYS A 190 -9.14 -15.37 -4.30
CA CYS A 190 -8.69 -15.75 -2.96
C CYS A 190 -9.84 -16.26 -2.07
N GLU A 191 -10.99 -15.59 -2.11
CA GLU A 191 -12.20 -15.99 -1.39
C GLU A 191 -12.66 -17.40 -1.82
N CYS A 192 -12.80 -17.64 -3.12
CA CYS A 192 -13.16 -18.95 -3.66
C CYS A 192 -12.17 -20.03 -3.22
N THR A 193 -10.88 -19.72 -3.24
CA THR A 193 -9.82 -20.63 -2.79
C THR A 193 -9.99 -20.98 -1.32
N LEU A 194 -10.18 -19.97 -0.46
CA LEU A 194 -10.37 -20.18 0.99
C LEU A 194 -11.62 -21.02 1.28
N ILE A 195 -12.75 -20.73 0.62
CA ILE A 195 -14.00 -21.50 0.78
C ILE A 195 -13.80 -22.97 0.39
N LEU A 196 -13.09 -23.24 -0.72
CA LEU A 196 -12.82 -24.60 -1.15
C LEU A 196 -11.89 -25.34 -0.18
N LEU A 197 -10.82 -24.67 0.28
CA LEU A 197 -9.89 -25.26 1.25
C LEU A 197 -10.59 -25.57 2.59
N ASP A 198 -11.45 -24.68 3.06
CA ASP A 198 -12.25 -24.91 4.26
C ASP A 198 -13.23 -26.07 4.09
N LYS A 199 -13.96 -26.09 2.98
CA LYS A 199 -14.97 -27.11 2.69
C LYS A 199 -14.39 -28.52 2.55
N TYR A 200 -13.23 -28.68 1.90
CA TYR A 200 -12.64 -29.98 1.59
C TYR A 200 -11.46 -30.37 2.50
N GLY A 201 -11.02 -29.46 3.34
CA GLY A 201 -10.06 -29.68 4.42
C GLY A 201 -8.68 -30.17 3.97
N ASP A 202 -8.04 -30.94 4.83
CA ASP A 202 -6.64 -31.36 4.71
C ASP A 202 -6.28 -31.99 3.36
N ARG A 203 -7.17 -32.76 2.78
CA ARG A 203 -6.96 -33.39 1.48
C ARG A 203 -6.68 -32.36 0.38
N LEU A 204 -7.53 -31.33 0.30
CA LEU A 204 -7.38 -30.30 -0.71
C LEU A 204 -6.24 -29.34 -0.38
N ILE A 205 -6.04 -29.02 0.90
CA ILE A 205 -4.93 -28.19 1.38
C ILE A 205 -3.58 -28.79 0.99
N ASN A 206 -3.39 -30.09 1.22
CA ASN A 206 -2.16 -30.78 0.85
C ASN A 206 -1.93 -30.77 -0.67
N LYS A 207 -3.00 -30.92 -1.46
CA LYS A 207 -2.91 -30.83 -2.92
C LYS A 207 -2.54 -29.41 -3.37
N TYR A 208 -3.13 -28.39 -2.75
CA TYR A 208 -2.80 -26.99 -3.02
C TYR A 208 -1.32 -26.69 -2.70
N LEU A 209 -0.82 -27.10 -1.53
CA LEU A 209 0.59 -26.97 -1.15
C LEU A 209 1.53 -27.65 -2.15
N ARG A 210 1.15 -28.83 -2.65
CA ARG A 210 1.91 -29.53 -3.69
C ARG A 210 1.98 -28.72 -4.98
N HIS A 211 0.87 -28.08 -5.39
CA HIS A 211 0.84 -27.22 -6.57
C HIS A 211 1.66 -25.94 -6.38
N MET A 212 1.75 -25.40 -5.17
CA MET A 212 2.70 -24.32 -4.86
C MET A 212 4.15 -24.78 -5.12
N ASN A 213 4.53 -26.00 -4.72
CA ASN A 213 5.86 -26.55 -5.00
C ASN A 213 6.10 -26.73 -6.51
N PHE A 214 5.08 -27.10 -7.29
CA PHE A 214 5.18 -27.11 -8.75
C PHE A 214 5.49 -25.74 -9.32
N GLY A 215 4.86 -24.69 -8.77
CA GLY A 215 5.14 -23.30 -9.13
C GLY A 215 6.57 -22.88 -8.81
N LEU A 216 7.09 -23.26 -7.63
CA LEU A 216 8.46 -22.97 -7.24
C LEU A 216 9.48 -23.69 -8.18
N ALA A 217 9.23 -24.96 -8.52
CA ALA A 217 10.06 -25.69 -9.44
C ALA A 217 10.03 -25.10 -10.86
N PHE A 218 8.86 -24.72 -11.35
CA PHE A 218 8.69 -24.11 -12.67
C PHE A 218 9.40 -22.75 -12.79
N ASN A 219 9.41 -21.96 -11.73
CA ASN A 219 10.04 -20.64 -11.69
C ASN A 219 11.53 -20.70 -11.32
N ASN A 220 12.14 -21.87 -11.22
CA ASN A 220 13.56 -22.08 -10.84
C ASN A 220 13.93 -21.44 -9.48
N THR A 221 13.01 -21.46 -8.51
CA THR A 221 13.21 -20.86 -7.18
C THR A 221 13.69 -21.88 -6.14
N ILE A 222 13.77 -23.18 -6.50
CA ILE A 222 14.31 -24.23 -5.64
C ILE A 222 15.83 -24.27 -5.81
N PRO A 223 16.63 -24.07 -4.72
CA PRO A 223 18.09 -24.02 -4.81
C PRO A 223 18.72 -25.35 -5.27
N ASP A 224 18.14 -26.45 -4.84
CA ASP A 224 18.60 -27.80 -5.22
C ASP A 224 18.01 -28.19 -6.58
N LYS A 225 18.89 -28.28 -7.58
CA LYS A 225 18.51 -28.61 -8.94
C LYS A 225 17.97 -30.03 -9.12
N GLU A 226 18.50 -30.98 -8.40
CA GLU A 226 18.03 -32.37 -8.45
C GLU A 226 16.60 -32.47 -7.89
N GLN A 227 16.35 -31.82 -6.77
CA GLN A 227 15.02 -31.74 -6.19
C GLN A 227 14.04 -31.00 -7.12
N GLN A 228 14.49 -29.94 -7.75
CA GLN A 228 13.69 -29.15 -8.71
C GLN A 228 13.26 -30.02 -9.90
N ASP A 229 14.21 -30.72 -10.52
CA ASP A 229 13.98 -31.60 -11.67
C ASP A 229 13.03 -32.75 -11.32
N LYS A 230 13.17 -33.34 -10.11
CA LYS A 230 12.27 -34.36 -9.60
C LYS A 230 10.83 -33.86 -9.48
N ILE A 231 10.63 -32.70 -8.85
CA ILE A 231 9.29 -32.08 -8.68
C ILE A 231 8.68 -31.75 -10.05
N PHE A 232 9.49 -31.26 -10.98
CA PHE A 232 9.03 -30.94 -12.33
C PHE A 232 8.65 -32.19 -13.13
N TYR A 233 9.39 -33.29 -12.95
CA TYR A 233 9.04 -34.56 -13.54
C TYR A 233 7.71 -35.11 -12.98
N GLU A 234 7.54 -35.10 -11.65
CA GLU A 234 6.30 -35.52 -10.99
C GLU A 234 5.09 -34.74 -11.49
N MET A 235 5.23 -33.41 -11.64
CA MET A 235 4.20 -32.55 -12.20
C MET A 235 3.79 -32.96 -13.61
N LYS A 236 4.77 -33.28 -14.48
CA LYS A 236 4.50 -33.70 -15.86
C LYS A 236 3.78 -35.06 -15.92
N GLU A 237 4.15 -35.98 -15.04
CA GLU A 237 3.49 -37.29 -14.97
C GLU A 237 2.02 -37.14 -14.52
N GLU A 238 1.74 -36.28 -13.50
CA GLU A 238 0.38 -36.02 -13.09
C GLU A 238 -0.43 -35.37 -14.22
N MET A 239 0.14 -34.40 -14.94
CA MET A 239 -0.50 -33.74 -16.07
C MET A 239 -0.89 -34.74 -17.18
N ARG A 240 -0.01 -35.73 -17.47
CA ARG A 240 -0.30 -36.77 -18.44
C ARG A 240 -1.48 -37.63 -18.01
N GLY A 241 -1.59 -37.93 -16.71
CA GLY A 241 -2.73 -38.66 -16.14
C GLY A 241 -4.08 -37.98 -16.40
N TYR A 242 -4.08 -36.64 -16.51
CA TYR A 242 -5.26 -35.83 -16.86
C TYR A 242 -5.37 -35.50 -18.37
N GLY A 243 -4.52 -36.09 -19.23
CA GLY A 243 -4.52 -35.81 -20.68
C GLY A 243 -4.03 -34.42 -21.06
N LEU A 244 -3.38 -33.69 -20.13
CA LEU A 244 -2.88 -32.33 -20.33
C LEU A 244 -1.54 -32.32 -21.08
N LYS A 245 -1.31 -31.25 -21.84
CA LYS A 245 -0.11 -31.04 -22.67
C LYS A 245 0.78 -29.95 -22.09
N SER A 246 2.01 -29.84 -22.60
CA SER A 246 2.98 -28.81 -22.15
C SER A 246 2.45 -27.37 -22.24
N LYS A 247 1.54 -27.06 -23.16
CA LYS A 247 0.88 -25.75 -23.25
C LYS A 247 0.01 -25.44 -22.03
N ASP A 248 -0.41 -26.45 -21.29
CA ASP A 248 -1.35 -26.32 -20.17
C ASP A 248 -0.62 -26.18 -18.82
N ILE A 249 0.73 -26.25 -18.81
CA ILE A 249 1.56 -26.26 -17.59
C ILE A 249 1.20 -25.12 -16.63
N ARG A 250 1.12 -23.86 -17.12
CA ARG A 250 0.82 -22.72 -16.26
C ARG A 250 -0.54 -22.83 -15.60
N LYS A 251 -1.55 -23.18 -16.39
CA LYS A 251 -2.92 -23.39 -15.88
C LYS A 251 -2.98 -24.56 -14.90
N TYR A 252 -2.20 -25.61 -15.14
CA TYR A 252 -2.14 -26.74 -14.24
C TYR A 252 -1.49 -26.36 -12.90
N ILE A 253 -0.41 -25.58 -12.92
CA ILE A 253 0.22 -25.07 -11.70
C ILE A 253 -0.79 -24.23 -10.89
N GLU A 254 -1.54 -23.35 -11.54
CA GLU A 254 -2.48 -22.44 -10.88
C GLU A 254 -3.74 -23.15 -10.37
N TYR A 255 -4.32 -24.06 -11.15
CA TYR A 255 -5.67 -24.60 -10.91
C TYR A 255 -5.74 -26.13 -10.88
N GLY A 256 -4.66 -26.86 -11.16
CA GLY A 256 -4.66 -28.32 -11.23
C GLY A 256 -4.99 -29.03 -9.92
N TRP A 257 -4.82 -28.35 -8.79
CA TRP A 257 -5.25 -28.82 -7.47
C TRP A 257 -6.76 -29.06 -7.38
N LEU A 258 -7.55 -28.39 -8.22
CA LEU A 258 -8.99 -28.55 -8.30
C LEU A 258 -9.42 -29.91 -8.85
N TYR A 259 -8.56 -30.62 -9.62
CA TYR A 259 -8.87 -31.98 -10.07
C TYR A 259 -9.12 -32.96 -8.90
N GLU A 260 -8.68 -32.62 -7.69
CA GLU A 260 -8.91 -33.41 -6.51
C GLU A 260 -10.37 -33.48 -6.08
N ILE A 261 -11.16 -32.47 -6.43
CA ILE A 261 -12.57 -32.32 -6.05
C ILE A 261 -13.54 -32.47 -7.23
N VAL A 262 -13.02 -32.59 -8.45
CA VAL A 262 -13.85 -32.85 -9.64
C VAL A 262 -14.23 -34.33 -9.70
N PRO A 263 -15.53 -34.68 -9.88
CA PRO A 263 -15.96 -36.05 -10.10
C PRO A 263 -15.22 -36.72 -11.28
N GLU A 264 -14.94 -38.04 -11.17
CA GLU A 264 -14.16 -38.76 -12.21
C GLU A 264 -14.79 -38.64 -13.59
N GLU A 265 -16.12 -38.71 -13.68
CA GLU A 265 -16.89 -38.58 -14.93
C GLU A 265 -16.77 -37.20 -15.58
N GLU A 266 -16.42 -36.16 -14.81
CA GLU A 266 -16.30 -34.79 -15.29
C GLU A 266 -14.84 -34.37 -15.56
N LYS A 267 -13.84 -35.15 -15.13
CA LYS A 267 -12.42 -34.77 -15.23
C LYS A 267 -11.97 -34.53 -16.67
N GLU A 268 -12.44 -35.31 -17.62
CA GLU A 268 -12.08 -35.12 -19.04
C GLU A 268 -12.65 -33.84 -19.64
N SER A 269 -13.83 -33.42 -19.17
CA SER A 269 -14.50 -32.19 -19.63
C SER A 269 -14.08 -30.95 -18.83
N PHE A 270 -13.43 -31.15 -17.68
CA PHE A 270 -13.03 -30.08 -16.81
C PHE A 270 -11.98 -29.18 -17.46
N LYS A 271 -12.36 -27.90 -17.61
CA LYS A 271 -11.45 -26.87 -18.13
C LYS A 271 -10.84 -26.12 -16.97
N LEU A 272 -9.50 -26.14 -16.91
CA LEU A 272 -8.72 -25.36 -15.95
C LEU A 272 -8.95 -23.85 -16.18
N ASN A 273 -10.10 -23.34 -15.75
CA ASN A 273 -10.45 -21.91 -15.78
C ASN A 273 -11.18 -21.56 -14.49
N PHE A 274 -10.68 -20.55 -13.80
CA PHE A 274 -11.46 -19.81 -12.82
C PHE A 274 -12.34 -18.81 -13.61
N ARG A 275 -13.59 -19.13 -13.80
CA ARG A 275 -14.60 -18.21 -14.32
C ARG A 275 -15.87 -18.33 -13.52
#